data_83160a6eeaa9a6541812ba4a6cb5304a
#
_entry.id   83160a6eeaa9a6541812ba4a6cb5304a
#
_cell.length_a   1.000
_cell.length_b   1.000
_cell.length_c   1.000
_cell.angle_alpha   90.00
_cell.angle_beta   90.00
_cell.angle_gamma   90.00
#
_symmetry.space_group_name_H-M   'P 1'
#
loop_
_entity.id
_entity.type
_entity.pdbx_description
1 polymer ?
#
loop_
_entity_poly.entity_id
_entity_poly.type
_entity_poly.pdbx_seq_one_letter_code
_entity_poly.pdbx_strand_id
1 'polypeptide(L)'
;MQEGKLSLESKDIAAEKRQELLRLFPETQTEGGRIDFDQLKRVLGESVDTGRERYGMNWPGKADCFRLIQSPSTATLLPVREESVRFDESENLIIEGDNLEVLKLLQKGYQNKVKMIYIDPPYNTGNDFIYPDDFVDNLKNYLQYTGQVDAEGKRFSTNLDSDGRFHSKWLNMLYPRLYLARNLLCEDGVIFISCDENELKNLIQLMDAVFGESTALGTLTVLCNPKGRSQDKYFATNHEYIVVYGRSILPKGALAIEKKDDQVEAEYGEEDEGGKYRLLELRNTHREFGQHNRPNLWYPIYVDEVGAVSTEMTHGAIEVHPLWDDGFRGCWTWGLEKAENESELLVAKEVKGKWKIFRKSYASGAERMLKSILSESDFYTESGQRDFAALFGSKEKIFQSPKATGLLKTLMETSLKDGDLVLDFFAGSGTTGHAALRLSEEERIDASFILVQLPEPTGRDDYKSISDITKERVRRVIQTHEKQSEGKLDLQQKGQSRRKGGFRVFRLAPSNFKVWDAHTDEGLEGVERQMELAVNHIMPDRTSEDLFYEILMKSEYPLTAKVENFDASGITAFSVEDDALIVCVERKVTAEAVTAIAKRSPSKVIFLDEAFGGNDQLKANAKMNFESAGVKRFETV
;
A
#
# COMPACT_ATOMS: atom_id res chain seq x y z
N MET A 1 6.01 -22.84 21.90
CA MET A 1 4.84 -21.95 22.18
C MET A 1 4.00 -22.66 23.24
N GLN A 2 3.66 -22.00 24.33
CA GLN A 2 2.67 -22.55 25.26
C GLN A 2 1.32 -22.59 24.53
N GLU A 3 0.77 -23.78 24.32
CA GLU A 3 -0.56 -23.92 23.71
C GLU A 3 -1.59 -23.10 24.48
N GLY A 4 -2.33 -22.23 23.80
CA GLY A 4 -3.44 -21.45 24.36
C GLY A 4 -3.12 -20.02 24.77
N LYS A 5 -1.91 -19.48 24.52
CA LYS A 5 -1.60 -18.05 24.73
C LYS A 5 -1.39 -17.30 23.43
N LEU A 6 -1.96 -16.11 23.32
CA LEU A 6 -1.73 -15.18 22.21
C LEU A 6 -0.30 -14.65 22.26
N SER A 7 0.44 -14.69 21.14
CA SER A 7 1.75 -14.05 21.03
C SER A 7 1.59 -12.53 20.94
N LEU A 8 2.24 -11.82 21.86
CA LEU A 8 2.29 -10.35 21.89
C LEU A 8 3.35 -9.76 20.95
N GLU A 9 4.09 -10.61 20.23
CA GLU A 9 5.07 -10.17 19.25
C GLU A 9 4.44 -9.94 17.88
N SER A 10 5.04 -9.08 17.09
CA SER A 10 4.72 -8.94 15.67
C SER A 10 5.08 -10.24 14.93
N LYS A 11 4.77 -10.32 13.63
CA LYS A 11 5.05 -11.49 12.83
C LYS A 11 6.56 -11.79 12.76
N ASP A 12 6.97 -13.02 13.09
CA ASP A 12 8.33 -13.51 12.86
C ASP A 12 8.47 -13.94 11.39
N ILE A 13 8.99 -13.01 10.59
CA ILE A 13 9.15 -13.19 9.14
C ILE A 13 10.16 -14.29 8.82
N ALA A 14 11.20 -14.45 9.64
CA ALA A 14 12.19 -15.50 9.43
C ALA A 14 11.61 -16.90 9.68
N ALA A 15 10.79 -17.04 10.75
CA ALA A 15 10.09 -18.29 11.03
C ALA A 15 9.09 -18.63 9.92
N GLU A 16 8.34 -17.65 9.42
CA GLU A 16 7.41 -17.84 8.31
C GLU A 16 8.12 -18.35 7.05
N LYS A 17 9.20 -17.68 6.63
CA LYS A 17 9.98 -18.10 5.46
C LYS A 17 10.58 -19.50 5.60
N ARG A 18 11.04 -19.86 6.81
CA ARG A 18 11.47 -21.23 7.10
C ARG A 18 10.33 -22.24 6.95
N GLN A 19 9.15 -21.92 7.47
CA GLN A 19 7.98 -22.80 7.37
C GLN A 19 7.50 -22.96 5.92
N GLU A 20 7.44 -21.87 5.14
CA GLU A 20 7.12 -21.94 3.71
C GLU A 20 8.09 -22.86 2.96
N LEU A 21 9.39 -22.71 3.22
CA LEU A 21 10.42 -23.51 2.57
C LEU A 21 10.34 -25.00 2.97
N LEU A 22 10.10 -25.30 4.25
CA LEU A 22 9.88 -26.66 4.72
C LEU A 22 8.56 -27.27 4.23
N ARG A 23 7.54 -26.45 3.98
CA ARG A 23 6.29 -26.92 3.35
C ARG A 23 6.49 -27.33 1.90
N LEU A 24 7.35 -26.60 1.16
CA LEU A 24 7.67 -26.92 -0.24
C LEU A 24 8.65 -28.09 -0.34
N PHE A 25 9.58 -28.22 0.60
CA PHE A 25 10.67 -29.21 0.63
C PHE A 25 10.80 -29.86 2.03
N PRO A 26 9.79 -30.67 2.45
CA PRO A 26 9.78 -31.26 3.80
C PRO A 26 10.97 -32.18 4.06
N GLU A 27 11.54 -32.81 3.02
CA GLU A 27 12.72 -33.65 3.07
C GLU A 27 14.02 -32.91 3.44
N THR A 28 13.98 -31.59 3.44
CA THR A 28 15.13 -30.75 3.84
C THR A 28 15.15 -30.45 5.35
N GLN A 29 14.17 -30.94 6.11
CA GLN A 29 14.13 -30.75 7.56
C GLN A 29 15.07 -31.72 8.26
N THR A 30 16.00 -31.19 9.06
CA THR A 30 16.83 -32.01 9.93
C THR A 30 16.05 -32.48 11.19
N GLU A 31 16.52 -33.52 11.88
CA GLU A 31 15.94 -33.99 13.18
C GLU A 31 15.83 -32.87 14.21
N GLY A 32 16.72 -31.88 14.18
CA GLY A 32 16.68 -30.69 15.01
C GLY A 32 15.77 -29.56 14.51
N GLY A 33 14.91 -29.78 13.49
CA GLY A 33 13.96 -28.80 12.95
C GLY A 33 14.59 -27.68 12.12
N ARG A 34 15.87 -27.80 11.73
CA ARG A 34 16.58 -26.84 10.89
C ARG A 34 16.52 -27.26 9.42
N ILE A 35 16.80 -26.32 8.52
CA ILE A 35 16.87 -26.57 7.08
C ILE A 35 18.29 -27.06 6.73
N ASP A 36 18.36 -28.23 6.08
CA ASP A 36 19.57 -28.75 5.45
C ASP A 36 19.73 -28.15 4.04
N PHE A 37 20.63 -27.19 3.92
CA PHE A 37 20.88 -26.50 2.64
C PHE A 37 21.57 -27.40 1.61
N ASP A 38 22.33 -28.41 2.01
CA ASP A 38 22.97 -29.33 1.09
C ASP A 38 21.93 -30.32 0.52
N GLN A 39 20.98 -30.75 1.34
CA GLN A 39 19.84 -31.53 0.87
C GLN A 39 18.92 -30.70 -0.04
N LEU A 40 18.65 -29.43 0.30
CA LEU A 40 17.87 -28.53 -0.54
C LEU A 40 18.53 -28.35 -1.92
N LYS A 41 19.85 -28.18 -1.97
CA LYS A 41 20.59 -28.11 -3.25
C LYS A 41 20.43 -29.39 -4.08
N ARG A 42 20.48 -30.56 -3.45
CA ARG A 42 20.30 -31.84 -4.15
C ARG A 42 18.90 -31.97 -4.74
N VAL A 43 17.88 -31.55 -4.01
CA VAL A 43 16.48 -31.58 -4.48
C VAL A 43 16.24 -30.62 -5.64
N LEU A 44 16.84 -29.41 -5.59
CA LEU A 44 16.74 -28.40 -6.65
C LEU A 44 17.61 -28.71 -7.88
N GLY A 45 18.53 -29.69 -7.79
CA GLY A 45 19.36 -30.15 -8.89
C GLY A 45 20.44 -29.15 -9.32
N GLU A 46 20.86 -29.23 -10.60
CA GLU A 46 21.96 -28.42 -11.17
C GLU A 46 21.59 -26.94 -11.39
N SER A 47 20.32 -26.57 -11.23
CA SER A 47 19.84 -25.19 -11.40
C SER A 47 20.21 -24.27 -10.24
N VAL A 48 20.91 -24.77 -9.22
CA VAL A 48 21.34 -23.99 -8.06
C VAL A 48 22.68 -23.33 -8.34
N ASP A 49 22.69 -22.00 -8.37
CA ASP A 49 23.91 -21.22 -8.45
C ASP A 49 24.75 -21.36 -7.18
N THR A 50 25.92 -21.98 -7.31
CA THR A 50 26.91 -22.17 -6.24
C THR A 50 28.05 -21.15 -6.32
N GLY A 51 28.00 -20.20 -7.24
CA GLY A 51 28.99 -19.14 -7.41
C GLY A 51 29.13 -18.26 -6.17
N ARG A 52 30.37 -17.94 -5.82
CA ARG A 52 30.68 -17.06 -4.69
C ARG A 52 30.44 -15.59 -4.99
N GLU A 53 30.51 -15.21 -6.26
CA GLU A 53 30.35 -13.84 -6.73
C GLU A 53 28.98 -13.70 -7.43
N ARG A 54 28.12 -12.86 -6.87
CA ARG A 54 26.83 -12.50 -7.46
C ARG A 54 26.83 -11.00 -7.72
N TYR A 55 26.33 -10.62 -8.90
CA TYR A 55 25.98 -9.23 -9.13
C TYR A 55 24.91 -8.79 -8.14
N GLY A 56 25.14 -7.71 -7.44
CA GLY A 56 24.21 -7.15 -6.48
C GLY A 56 24.85 -6.10 -5.60
N MET A 57 24.01 -5.18 -5.12
CA MET A 57 24.48 -4.09 -4.28
C MET A 57 24.89 -4.61 -2.90
N ASN A 58 26.09 -4.22 -2.45
CA ASN A 58 26.58 -4.47 -1.12
C ASN A 58 27.08 -3.17 -0.47
N TRP A 59 26.80 -2.96 0.80
CA TRP A 59 27.20 -1.77 1.55
C TRP A 59 27.40 -2.10 3.04
N PRO A 60 28.14 -1.27 3.79
CA PRO A 60 28.31 -1.41 5.23
C PRO A 60 26.97 -1.29 5.99
N GLY A 61 26.62 -2.32 6.77
CA GLY A 61 25.36 -2.38 7.54
C GLY A 61 24.24 -3.22 6.91
N LYS A 62 24.41 -3.72 5.67
CA LYS A 62 23.37 -4.57 5.02
C LYS A 62 23.01 -5.81 5.86
N ALA A 63 24.00 -6.46 6.50
CA ALA A 63 23.75 -7.60 7.37
C ALA A 63 22.90 -7.24 8.60
N ASP A 64 23.11 -6.04 9.13
CA ASP A 64 22.36 -5.55 10.29
C ASP A 64 20.92 -5.23 9.93
N CYS A 65 20.65 -4.78 8.70
CA CYS A 65 19.28 -4.60 8.20
C CYS A 65 18.47 -5.91 8.25
N PHE A 66 19.10 -7.07 7.97
CA PHE A 66 18.39 -8.35 8.09
C PHE A 66 18.03 -8.67 9.54
N ARG A 67 18.91 -8.33 10.51
CA ARG A 67 18.58 -8.50 11.94
C ARG A 67 17.40 -7.63 12.34
N LEU A 68 17.36 -6.37 11.89
CA LEU A 68 16.23 -5.46 12.11
C LEU A 68 14.91 -6.02 11.57
N ILE A 69 14.94 -6.56 10.35
CA ILE A 69 13.75 -7.18 9.72
C ILE A 69 13.27 -8.40 10.51
N GLN A 70 14.21 -9.21 10.99
CA GLN A 70 13.93 -10.48 11.68
C GLN A 70 13.55 -10.29 13.16
N SER A 71 13.89 -9.16 13.77
CA SER A 71 13.53 -8.86 15.15
C SER A 71 12.06 -8.46 15.24
N PRO A 72 11.19 -9.28 15.88
CA PRO A 72 9.79 -8.91 16.05
C PRO A 72 9.65 -7.70 16.97
N SER A 73 8.61 -6.92 16.76
CA SER A 73 8.25 -5.81 17.66
C SER A 73 7.24 -6.29 18.69
N THR A 74 7.46 -5.88 19.95
CA THR A 74 6.50 -6.05 21.04
C THR A 74 5.60 -4.82 21.21
N ALA A 75 5.83 -3.75 20.45
CA ALA A 75 5.07 -2.51 20.52
C ALA A 75 3.58 -2.70 20.20
N THR A 76 2.80 -1.67 20.47
CA THR A 76 1.37 -1.59 20.14
C THR A 76 1.01 -0.25 19.52
N LEU A 77 -0.22 -0.15 19.05
CA LEU A 77 -0.84 1.06 18.51
C LEU A 77 -2.04 1.44 19.38
N LEU A 78 -1.93 2.55 20.09
CA LEU A 78 -3.00 3.08 20.95
C LEU A 78 -3.98 3.92 20.13
N PRO A 79 -5.29 3.71 20.26
CA PRO A 79 -6.28 4.57 19.62
C PRO A 79 -6.30 5.96 20.25
N VAL A 80 -6.39 7.01 19.42
CA VAL A 80 -6.47 8.41 19.85
C VAL A 80 -7.74 9.02 19.29
N ARG A 81 -8.86 8.76 19.98
CA ARG A 81 -10.21 9.14 19.50
C ARG A 81 -10.40 10.64 19.38
N GLU A 82 -9.83 11.40 20.30
CA GLU A 82 -9.94 12.88 20.36
C GLU A 82 -9.27 13.58 19.17
N GLU A 83 -8.29 12.93 18.53
CA GLU A 83 -7.62 13.46 17.34
C GLU A 83 -8.23 12.92 16.04
N SER A 84 -9.13 11.94 16.14
CA SER A 84 -9.77 11.25 15.01
C SER A 84 -10.99 12.01 14.48
N VAL A 85 -11.46 11.61 13.29
CA VAL A 85 -12.72 12.07 12.70
C VAL A 85 -13.56 10.85 12.35
N ARG A 86 -14.76 10.69 12.97
CA ARG A 86 -15.64 9.53 12.79
C ARG A 86 -14.90 8.21 12.98
N PHE A 87 -14.26 8.06 14.14
CA PHE A 87 -13.38 6.93 14.43
C PHE A 87 -14.04 5.56 14.10
N ASP A 88 -15.28 5.34 14.53
CA ASP A 88 -15.92 4.03 14.40
C ASP A 88 -16.41 3.72 12.96
N GLU A 89 -16.59 4.74 12.13
CA GLU A 89 -17.12 4.61 10.76
C GLU A 89 -16.01 4.59 9.70
N SER A 90 -14.79 5.08 10.04
CA SER A 90 -13.72 5.29 9.05
C SER A 90 -12.85 4.07 8.84
N GLU A 91 -12.46 3.85 7.59
CA GLU A 91 -11.45 2.85 7.18
C GLU A 91 -10.08 3.47 6.93
N ASN A 92 -9.96 4.80 7.04
CA ASN A 92 -8.69 5.50 6.89
C ASN A 92 -7.93 5.55 8.20
N LEU A 93 -6.59 5.38 8.14
CA LEU A 93 -5.72 5.39 9.29
C LEU A 93 -4.66 6.50 9.16
N ILE A 94 -4.40 7.19 10.28
CA ILE A 94 -3.21 8.00 10.46
C ILE A 94 -2.48 7.45 11.70
N ILE A 95 -1.26 6.98 11.52
CA ILE A 95 -0.46 6.35 12.57
C ILE A 95 0.73 7.24 12.88
N GLU A 96 0.79 7.72 14.11
CA GLU A 96 1.90 8.51 14.63
C GLU A 96 2.95 7.57 15.22
N GLY A 97 4.14 7.52 14.63
CA GLY A 97 5.20 6.64 15.12
C GLY A 97 6.35 6.45 14.15
N ASP A 98 7.37 5.72 14.61
CA ASP A 98 8.45 5.24 13.75
C ASP A 98 7.89 4.25 12.72
N ASN A 99 8.16 4.52 11.45
CA ASN A 99 7.57 3.75 10.37
C ASN A 99 8.13 2.31 10.26
N LEU A 100 9.35 2.02 10.71
CA LEU A 100 9.88 0.66 10.72
C LEU A 100 9.12 -0.22 11.73
N GLU A 101 8.91 0.30 12.96
CA GLU A 101 8.13 -0.41 13.97
C GLU A 101 6.67 -0.56 13.56
N VAL A 102 6.06 0.50 13.01
CA VAL A 102 4.68 0.44 12.49
C VAL A 102 4.56 -0.60 11.37
N LEU A 103 5.49 -0.63 10.40
CA LEU A 103 5.49 -1.63 9.33
C LEU A 103 5.58 -3.07 9.86
N LYS A 104 6.36 -3.32 10.95
CA LYS A 104 6.38 -4.63 11.61
C LYS A 104 5.02 -5.00 12.21
N LEU A 105 4.36 -4.04 12.87
CA LEU A 105 3.05 -4.26 13.48
C LEU A 105 1.96 -4.52 12.44
N LEU A 106 1.99 -3.83 11.31
CA LEU A 106 1.03 -4.00 10.23
C LEU A 106 1.11 -5.37 9.53
N GLN A 107 2.24 -6.11 9.65
CA GLN A 107 2.43 -7.40 8.95
C GLN A 107 1.31 -8.42 9.23
N LYS A 108 0.78 -8.49 10.45
CA LYS A 108 -0.26 -9.47 10.79
C LYS A 108 -1.62 -9.15 10.15
N GLY A 109 -2.06 -7.89 10.26
CA GLY A 109 -3.40 -7.47 9.83
C GLY A 109 -3.50 -7.06 8.35
N TYR A 110 -2.38 -6.64 7.73
CA TYR A 110 -2.38 -6.02 6.39
C TYR A 110 -1.49 -6.72 5.36
N GLN A 111 -0.98 -7.91 5.64
CA GLN A 111 -0.20 -8.69 4.67
C GLN A 111 -1.02 -8.94 3.40
N ASN A 112 -0.44 -8.67 2.22
CA ASN A 112 -1.04 -8.82 0.90
C ASN A 112 -2.38 -8.05 0.71
N LYS A 113 -2.59 -6.94 1.44
CA LYS A 113 -3.82 -6.14 1.35
C LYS A 113 -3.63 -4.76 0.72
N VAL A 114 -2.41 -4.26 0.68
CA VAL A 114 -2.12 -2.93 0.14
C VAL A 114 -2.02 -3.00 -1.37
N LYS A 115 -2.81 -2.19 -2.08
CA LYS A 115 -2.80 -2.14 -3.55
C LYS A 115 -1.73 -1.20 -4.08
N MET A 116 -1.56 -0.06 -3.44
CA MET A 116 -0.59 0.95 -3.82
C MET A 116 0.24 1.39 -2.61
N ILE A 117 1.54 1.49 -2.79
CA ILE A 117 2.41 2.20 -1.87
C ILE A 117 2.95 3.43 -2.60
N TYR A 118 2.85 4.59 -1.98
CA TYR A 118 3.57 5.79 -2.39
C TYR A 118 4.41 6.28 -1.22
N ILE A 119 5.68 6.59 -1.46
CA ILE A 119 6.54 7.20 -0.46
C ILE A 119 7.42 8.30 -1.05
N ASP A 120 7.69 9.29 -0.21
CA ASP A 120 8.58 10.41 -0.46
C ASP A 120 9.65 10.45 0.65
N PRO A 121 10.64 9.53 0.63
CA PRO A 121 11.67 9.47 1.67
C PRO A 121 12.62 10.67 1.57
N PRO A 122 13.41 10.96 2.61
CA PRO A 122 14.48 11.96 2.54
C PRO A 122 15.40 11.71 1.36
N TYR A 123 15.74 12.77 0.60
CA TYR A 123 16.53 12.65 -0.63
C TYR A 123 18.04 12.59 -0.41
N ASN A 124 18.47 12.64 0.86
CA ASN A 124 19.88 12.59 1.25
C ASN A 124 20.69 13.77 0.66
N THR A 125 20.16 14.98 0.75
CA THR A 125 20.80 16.21 0.20
C THR A 125 21.88 16.81 1.12
N GLY A 126 22.24 16.12 2.20
CA GLY A 126 23.25 16.55 3.19
C GLY A 126 22.69 17.30 4.39
N ASN A 127 21.46 17.78 4.33
CA ASN A 127 20.75 18.43 5.44
C ASN A 127 19.46 17.67 5.83
N ASP A 128 19.18 16.57 5.17
CA ASP A 128 17.97 15.80 5.39
C ASP A 128 18.04 15.02 6.68
N PHE A 129 16.90 14.94 7.36
CA PHE A 129 16.70 14.06 8.48
C PHE A 129 16.67 12.62 7.98
N ILE A 130 17.58 11.77 8.49
CA ILE A 130 17.56 10.33 8.27
C ILE A 130 17.27 9.67 9.61
N TYR A 131 16.29 8.77 9.60
CA TYR A 131 15.94 7.97 10.75
C TYR A 131 17.18 7.21 11.24
N PRO A 132 17.65 7.46 12.48
CA PRO A 132 18.75 6.70 13.04
C PRO A 132 18.20 5.34 13.49
N ASP A 133 18.28 4.36 12.61
CA ASP A 133 18.00 2.99 12.97
C ASP A 133 19.18 2.47 13.80
N ASP A 134 19.06 2.56 15.11
CA ASP A 134 19.99 1.91 16.01
C ASP A 134 19.65 0.41 15.99
N PHE A 135 20.59 -0.39 15.51
CA PHE A 135 20.41 -1.83 15.28
C PHE A 135 20.04 -2.63 16.56
N VAL A 136 19.93 -1.97 17.70
CA VAL A 136 19.66 -2.61 18.98
C VAL A 136 18.21 -2.44 19.44
N ASP A 137 17.61 -1.24 19.29
CA ASP A 137 16.24 -1.00 19.78
C ASP A 137 15.61 0.28 19.19
N ASN A 138 14.96 0.15 18.03
CA ASN A 138 14.28 1.29 17.38
C ASN A 138 13.09 1.79 18.19
N LEU A 139 12.36 0.89 18.84
CA LEU A 139 11.23 1.29 19.68
C LEU A 139 11.70 2.14 20.85
N LYS A 140 12.79 1.74 21.53
CA LYS A 140 13.37 2.50 22.64
C LYS A 140 13.82 3.89 22.18
N ASN A 141 14.47 4.00 21.02
CA ASN A 141 14.89 5.27 20.44
C ASN A 141 13.70 6.19 20.15
N TYR A 142 12.62 5.64 19.57
CA TYR A 142 11.38 6.37 19.34
C TYR A 142 10.74 6.85 20.64
N LEU A 143 10.65 6.00 21.67
CA LEU A 143 10.06 6.32 22.95
C LEU A 143 10.86 7.41 23.71
N GLN A 144 12.19 7.38 23.61
CA GLN A 144 13.07 8.43 24.15
C GLN A 144 12.87 9.74 23.39
N TYR A 145 12.75 9.68 22.06
CA TYR A 145 12.52 10.86 21.23
C TYR A 145 11.19 11.55 21.55
N THR A 146 10.14 10.78 21.77
CA THR A 146 8.81 11.30 22.10
C THR A 146 8.62 11.63 23.58
N GLY A 147 9.65 11.40 24.44
CA GLY A 147 9.57 11.65 25.89
C GLY A 147 8.71 10.63 26.64
N GLN A 148 8.38 9.48 26.05
CA GLN A 148 7.59 8.44 26.69
C GLN A 148 8.43 7.56 27.66
N VAL A 149 9.77 7.65 27.59
CA VAL A 149 10.72 7.06 28.55
C VAL A 149 11.84 8.04 28.85
N ASP A 150 12.49 7.91 30.01
CA ASP A 150 13.57 8.81 30.45
C ASP A 150 14.77 8.76 29.48
N ALA A 151 15.23 9.96 29.08
CA ALA A 151 16.25 10.13 28.06
C ALA A 151 17.66 10.14 28.63
N GLU A 152 18.47 9.16 28.26
CA GLU A 152 19.91 9.37 28.12
C GLU A 152 20.19 9.86 26.68
N GLY A 153 19.98 11.14 26.51
CA GLY A 153 20.42 12.12 25.49
C GLY A 153 20.98 11.66 24.13
N LYS A 154 20.32 10.80 23.35
CA LYS A 154 20.65 10.68 21.92
C LYS A 154 19.70 11.53 21.08
N ARG A 155 20.23 12.56 20.43
CA ARG A 155 19.51 13.35 19.42
C ARG A 155 19.55 12.63 18.07
N PHE A 156 18.45 12.62 17.37
CA PHE A 156 18.44 12.28 15.94
C PHE A 156 19.38 13.25 15.19
N SER A 157 20.25 12.73 14.35
CA SER A 157 21.27 13.53 13.65
C SER A 157 20.96 13.67 12.16
N THR A 158 21.27 14.83 11.60
CA THR A 158 21.33 15.00 10.13
C THR A 158 22.47 14.18 9.55
N ASN A 159 22.26 13.61 8.36
CA ASN A 159 23.31 12.92 7.60
C ASN A 159 24.11 13.94 6.82
N LEU A 160 25.34 14.20 7.23
CA LEU A 160 26.21 15.20 6.59
C LEU A 160 27.04 14.57 5.47
N ASP A 161 27.25 15.30 4.37
CA ASP A 161 28.13 14.90 3.25
C ASP A 161 29.54 14.52 3.69
N SER A 162 30.02 15.12 4.78
CA SER A 162 31.33 14.80 5.38
C SER A 162 31.36 13.46 6.12
N ASP A 163 30.23 12.79 6.28
CA ASP A 163 30.18 11.48 6.89
C ASP A 163 30.63 10.41 5.89
N GLY A 164 31.67 9.66 6.18
CA GLY A 164 32.19 8.59 5.31
C GLY A 164 31.20 7.42 5.07
N ARG A 165 30.01 7.45 5.68
CA ARG A 165 28.93 6.47 5.51
C ARG A 165 27.64 7.10 4.99
N PHE A 166 27.71 8.22 4.32
CA PHE A 166 26.58 9.02 3.86
C PHE A 166 25.50 8.20 3.14
N HIS A 167 25.83 7.54 2.03
CA HIS A 167 24.90 6.69 1.29
C HIS A 167 24.51 5.42 2.06
N SER A 168 25.44 4.83 2.81
CA SER A 168 25.18 3.59 3.58
C SER A 168 24.13 3.79 4.67
N LYS A 169 24.11 4.94 5.35
CA LYS A 169 23.08 5.26 6.35
C LYS A 169 21.69 5.35 5.71
N TRP A 170 21.61 6.01 4.55
CA TRP A 170 20.35 6.10 3.81
C TRP A 170 19.85 4.73 3.35
N LEU A 171 20.75 3.88 2.83
CA LEU A 171 20.41 2.52 2.44
C LEU A 171 19.96 1.66 3.63
N ASN A 172 20.64 1.78 4.79
CA ASN A 172 20.27 1.08 6.00
C ASN A 172 18.88 1.48 6.51
N MET A 173 18.54 2.75 6.40
CA MET A 173 17.21 3.25 6.73
C MET A 173 16.14 2.69 5.79
N LEU A 174 16.37 2.70 4.49
CA LEU A 174 15.33 2.41 3.52
C LEU A 174 15.13 0.90 3.28
N TYR A 175 16.20 0.10 3.28
CA TYR A 175 16.15 -1.33 2.96
C TYR A 175 15.18 -2.14 3.83
N PRO A 176 15.21 -2.08 5.18
CA PRO A 176 14.29 -2.85 6.00
C PRO A 176 12.83 -2.42 5.81
N ARG A 177 12.59 -1.12 5.60
CA ARG A 177 11.26 -0.57 5.34
C ARG A 177 10.66 -1.08 4.03
N LEU A 178 11.44 -1.06 2.96
CA LEU A 178 11.03 -1.58 1.65
C LEU A 178 10.76 -3.08 1.69
N TYR A 179 11.60 -3.84 2.41
CA TYR A 179 11.41 -5.28 2.56
C TYR A 179 10.07 -5.61 3.25
N LEU A 180 9.75 -4.91 4.34
CA LEU A 180 8.48 -5.06 5.06
C LEU A 180 7.29 -4.58 4.22
N ALA A 181 7.45 -3.44 3.56
CA ALA A 181 6.43 -2.85 2.70
C ALA A 181 6.04 -3.78 1.53
N ARG A 182 7.04 -4.46 0.92
CA ARG A 182 6.78 -5.47 -0.12
C ARG A 182 5.84 -6.57 0.34
N ASN A 183 5.92 -7.01 1.60
CA ASN A 183 5.05 -8.06 2.14
C ASN A 183 3.59 -7.58 2.33
N LEU A 184 3.38 -6.27 2.51
CA LEU A 184 2.03 -5.69 2.64
C LEU A 184 1.32 -5.56 1.29
N LEU A 185 2.07 -5.42 0.18
CA LEU A 185 1.49 -5.32 -1.17
C LEU A 185 0.76 -6.61 -1.56
N CYS A 186 -0.43 -6.47 -2.14
CA CYS A 186 -1.12 -7.56 -2.83
C CYS A 186 -0.33 -7.97 -4.08
N GLU A 187 -0.68 -9.11 -4.70
CA GLU A 187 0.13 -9.69 -5.77
C GLU A 187 0.23 -8.77 -7.00
N ASP A 188 -0.83 -8.06 -7.33
CA ASP A 188 -0.88 -7.05 -8.39
C ASP A 188 -0.67 -5.61 -7.87
N GLY A 189 -0.09 -5.47 -6.69
CA GLY A 189 0.22 -4.19 -6.06
C GLY A 189 1.45 -3.52 -6.64
N VAL A 190 1.50 -2.19 -6.51
CA VAL A 190 2.55 -1.33 -7.08
C VAL A 190 3.10 -0.38 -6.01
N ILE A 191 4.42 -0.14 -6.07
CA ILE A 191 5.09 0.87 -5.25
C ILE A 191 5.66 1.98 -6.13
N PHE A 192 5.43 3.23 -5.73
CA PHE A 192 5.98 4.45 -6.30
C PHE A 192 6.86 5.14 -5.27
N ILE A 193 8.10 5.44 -5.62
CA ILE A 193 9.06 6.08 -4.70
C ILE A 193 9.62 7.31 -5.36
N SER A 194 9.36 8.49 -4.78
CA SER A 194 9.95 9.74 -5.21
C SER A 194 11.42 9.84 -4.79
N CYS A 195 12.27 10.35 -5.64
CA CYS A 195 13.66 10.68 -5.33
C CYS A 195 14.20 11.73 -6.30
N ASP A 196 15.31 12.36 -5.93
CA ASP A 196 16.11 13.20 -6.82
C ASP A 196 17.33 12.46 -7.38
N GLU A 197 18.21 13.19 -8.05
CA GLU A 197 19.43 12.65 -8.67
C GLU A 197 20.46 12.08 -7.69
N ASN A 198 20.41 12.47 -6.39
CA ASN A 198 21.41 12.07 -5.40
C ASN A 198 21.40 10.57 -5.14
N GLU A 199 20.22 10.00 -4.96
CA GLU A 199 20.07 8.58 -4.58
C GLU A 199 19.37 7.72 -5.65
N LEU A 200 19.02 8.25 -6.82
CA LEU A 200 18.30 7.50 -7.86
C LEU A 200 18.97 6.17 -8.22
N LYS A 201 20.30 6.18 -8.41
CA LYS A 201 21.06 4.97 -8.79
C LYS A 201 21.04 3.93 -7.67
N ASN A 202 21.23 4.39 -6.44
CA ASN A 202 21.20 3.54 -5.26
C ASN A 202 19.80 2.98 -5.01
N LEU A 203 18.75 3.80 -5.21
CA LEU A 203 17.36 3.38 -5.08
C LEU A 203 17.01 2.28 -6.08
N ILE A 204 17.35 2.43 -7.37
CA ILE A 204 17.07 1.40 -8.38
C ILE A 204 17.73 0.08 -7.99
N GLN A 205 19.02 0.08 -7.62
CA GLN A 205 19.71 -1.14 -7.20
C GLN A 205 19.11 -1.75 -5.92
N LEU A 206 18.67 -0.90 -5.00
CA LEU A 206 17.99 -1.33 -3.78
C LEU A 206 16.66 -2.01 -4.10
N MET A 207 15.88 -1.42 -5.01
CA MET A 207 14.61 -1.96 -5.47
C MET A 207 14.78 -3.28 -6.21
N ASP A 208 15.80 -3.39 -7.08
CA ASP A 208 16.16 -4.65 -7.73
C ASP A 208 16.48 -5.75 -6.70
N ALA A 209 17.18 -5.40 -5.62
CA ALA A 209 17.52 -6.34 -4.56
C ALA A 209 16.32 -6.77 -3.71
N VAL A 210 15.31 -5.90 -3.53
CA VAL A 210 14.12 -6.17 -2.69
C VAL A 210 12.98 -6.77 -3.51
N PHE A 211 12.65 -6.18 -4.66
CA PHE A 211 11.50 -6.55 -5.48
C PHE A 211 11.85 -7.52 -6.60
N GLY A 212 13.06 -7.44 -7.13
CA GLY A 212 13.54 -8.18 -8.29
C GLY A 212 13.51 -7.31 -9.57
N GLU A 213 14.58 -7.35 -10.35
CA GLU A 213 14.72 -6.60 -11.61
C GLU A 213 13.56 -6.84 -12.60
N SER A 214 13.03 -8.08 -12.64
CA SER A 214 11.93 -8.46 -13.54
C SER A 214 10.59 -7.78 -13.21
N THR A 215 10.44 -7.20 -12.03
CA THR A 215 9.22 -6.49 -11.60
C THR A 215 9.36 -4.96 -11.73
N ALA A 216 10.48 -4.47 -12.24
CA ALA A 216 10.68 -3.05 -12.54
C ALA A 216 9.71 -2.60 -13.63
N LEU A 217 8.88 -1.60 -13.33
CA LEU A 217 7.88 -1.06 -14.26
C LEU A 217 8.40 0.18 -14.99
N GLY A 218 9.33 0.91 -14.37
CA GLY A 218 10.00 2.06 -14.98
C GLY A 218 10.39 3.15 -14.00
N THR A 219 10.99 4.19 -14.55
CA THR A 219 11.31 5.43 -13.85
C THR A 219 10.61 6.58 -14.56
N LEU A 220 9.77 7.30 -13.83
CA LEU A 220 9.08 8.48 -14.32
C LEU A 220 9.91 9.72 -14.00
N THR A 221 9.97 10.67 -14.93
CA THR A 221 10.58 12.00 -14.73
C THR A 221 9.46 13.00 -14.50
N VAL A 222 9.45 13.69 -13.37
CA VAL A 222 8.42 14.67 -12.99
C VAL A 222 9.02 16.06 -13.10
N LEU A 223 8.46 16.89 -13.96
CA LEU A 223 8.78 18.32 -14.02
C LEU A 223 8.16 19.01 -12.80
N CYS A 224 8.98 19.27 -11.79
CA CYS A 224 8.51 19.86 -10.52
C CYS A 224 8.67 21.39 -10.47
N ASN A 225 9.63 21.96 -11.23
CA ASN A 225 9.88 23.40 -11.30
C ASN A 225 10.30 23.82 -12.73
N PRO A 226 9.36 24.24 -13.59
CA PRO A 226 9.67 24.57 -14.99
C PRO A 226 10.67 25.73 -15.15
N LYS A 227 10.85 26.56 -14.11
CA LYS A 227 11.82 27.68 -14.14
C LYS A 227 13.25 27.21 -13.86
N GLY A 228 13.44 25.98 -13.32
CA GLY A 228 14.73 25.48 -12.84
C GLY A 228 15.22 26.17 -11.57
N ARG A 229 16.27 25.60 -10.97
CA ARG A 229 16.94 26.18 -9.79
C ARG A 229 18.11 27.05 -10.27
N SER A 230 17.98 28.37 -10.19
CA SER A 230 19.01 29.32 -10.64
C SER A 230 20.34 29.28 -9.86
N GLN A 231 20.37 28.58 -8.72
CA GLN A 231 21.54 28.44 -7.86
C GLN A 231 22.38 27.20 -8.17
N ASP A 232 21.93 26.33 -9.06
CA ASP A 232 22.64 25.11 -9.42
C ASP A 232 23.91 25.44 -10.18
N LYS A 233 24.99 24.68 -9.92
CA LYS A 233 26.35 25.00 -10.40
C LYS A 233 26.52 24.87 -11.91
N TYR A 234 25.86 23.89 -12.54
CA TYR A 234 26.05 23.54 -13.94
C TYR A 234 24.78 23.60 -14.77
N PHE A 235 23.74 22.94 -14.34
CA PHE A 235 22.44 22.88 -15.00
C PHE A 235 21.35 23.21 -14.01
N ALA A 236 20.40 24.02 -14.40
CA ALA A 236 19.23 24.34 -13.57
C ALA A 236 18.31 23.12 -13.47
N THR A 237 18.40 22.37 -12.39
CA THR A 237 17.56 21.20 -12.12
C THR A 237 16.11 21.61 -11.97
N ASN A 238 15.24 20.98 -12.73
CA ASN A 238 13.82 21.32 -12.79
C ASN A 238 12.89 20.10 -12.61
N HIS A 239 13.45 18.93 -12.37
CA HIS A 239 12.72 17.68 -12.28
C HIS A 239 13.19 16.82 -11.11
N GLU A 240 12.39 15.85 -10.77
CA GLU A 240 12.68 14.74 -9.86
C GLU A 240 12.19 13.44 -10.49
N TYR A 241 12.41 12.31 -9.84
CA TYR A 241 12.11 10.99 -10.38
C TYR A 241 11.10 10.26 -9.48
N ILE A 242 10.35 9.35 -10.10
CA ILE A 242 9.56 8.36 -9.39
C ILE A 242 9.96 6.98 -9.92
N VAL A 243 10.52 6.14 -9.04
CA VAL A 243 10.88 4.76 -9.33
C VAL A 243 9.67 3.87 -9.05
N VAL A 244 9.30 3.00 -10.01
CA VAL A 244 8.06 2.22 -9.98
C VAL A 244 8.36 0.74 -10.10
N TYR A 245 7.87 -0.06 -9.14
CA TYR A 245 8.00 -1.53 -9.13
C TYR A 245 6.66 -2.18 -8.82
N GLY A 246 6.41 -3.33 -9.43
CA GLY A 246 5.31 -4.22 -9.06
C GLY A 246 5.69 -5.19 -7.94
N ARG A 247 4.72 -5.68 -7.22
CA ARG A 247 4.91 -6.82 -6.31
C ARG A 247 5.25 -8.10 -7.08
N SER A 248 4.65 -8.26 -8.26
CA SER A 248 4.89 -9.32 -9.24
C SER A 248 5.01 -8.73 -10.65
N ILE A 249 5.24 -9.57 -11.65
CA ILE A 249 5.23 -9.17 -13.06
C ILE A 249 3.80 -8.84 -13.47
N LEU A 250 3.54 -7.59 -13.85
CA LEU A 250 2.23 -7.12 -14.27
C LEU A 250 2.01 -7.29 -15.77
N PRO A 251 0.77 -7.55 -16.22
CA PRO A 251 0.44 -7.62 -17.64
C PRO A 251 0.56 -6.24 -18.30
N LYS A 252 0.75 -6.23 -19.62
CA LYS A 252 0.77 -5.01 -20.41
C LYS A 252 -0.54 -4.22 -20.23
N GLY A 253 -0.45 -2.93 -19.93
CA GLY A 253 -1.61 -2.05 -19.73
C GLY A 253 -2.14 -2.02 -18.29
N ALA A 254 -1.54 -2.76 -17.35
CA ALA A 254 -2.00 -2.79 -15.95
C ALA A 254 -2.06 -1.42 -15.27
N LEU A 255 -1.28 -0.45 -15.74
CA LEU A 255 -1.24 0.93 -15.23
C LEU A 255 -1.84 1.94 -16.21
N ALA A 256 -2.74 1.49 -17.10
CA ALA A 256 -3.46 2.39 -17.98
C ALA A 256 -4.54 3.15 -17.19
N ILE A 257 -4.74 4.41 -17.55
CA ILE A 257 -5.76 5.30 -16.95
C ILE A 257 -6.83 5.64 -17.96
N GLU A 258 -8.03 5.86 -17.51
CA GLU A 258 -9.10 6.34 -18.37
C GLU A 258 -8.75 7.69 -19.00
N LYS A 259 -9.19 7.90 -20.23
CA LYS A 259 -9.05 9.19 -20.90
C LYS A 259 -9.98 10.21 -20.27
N LYS A 260 -9.45 11.44 -20.08
CA LYS A 260 -10.25 12.56 -19.60
C LYS A 260 -11.22 13.03 -20.70
N ASP A 261 -12.31 13.68 -20.31
CA ASP A 261 -13.36 14.14 -21.23
C ASP A 261 -12.83 15.06 -22.34
N ASP A 262 -11.89 15.96 -22.04
CA ASP A 262 -11.23 16.82 -23.01
C ASP A 262 -10.44 16.05 -24.08
N GLN A 263 -9.81 14.95 -23.68
CA GLN A 263 -9.09 14.04 -24.57
C GLN A 263 -10.07 13.21 -25.41
N VAL A 264 -11.17 12.78 -24.80
CA VAL A 264 -12.25 12.10 -25.51
C VAL A 264 -12.85 13.03 -26.56
N GLU A 265 -13.17 14.27 -26.21
CA GLU A 265 -13.71 15.25 -27.17
C GLU A 265 -12.74 15.57 -28.31
N ALA A 266 -11.46 15.67 -28.02
CA ALA A 266 -10.44 15.96 -29.03
C ALA A 266 -10.17 14.78 -29.99
N GLU A 267 -10.27 13.52 -29.52
CA GLU A 267 -9.89 12.34 -30.29
C GLU A 267 -11.09 11.59 -30.91
N TYR A 268 -12.31 11.71 -30.34
CA TYR A 268 -13.49 10.94 -30.68
C TYR A 268 -14.57 11.88 -31.28
N GLY A 269 -14.36 12.22 -32.55
CA GLY A 269 -15.20 13.21 -33.24
C GLY A 269 -16.47 12.66 -33.89
N GLU A 270 -16.71 11.35 -33.89
CA GLU A 270 -17.88 10.68 -34.44
C GLU A 270 -18.76 10.15 -33.31
N GLU A 271 -20.08 10.03 -33.55
CA GLU A 271 -21.04 9.54 -32.56
C GLU A 271 -22.12 8.69 -33.23
N ASP A 272 -22.52 7.60 -32.59
CA ASP A 272 -23.67 6.76 -32.97
C ASP A 272 -24.39 6.23 -31.71
N GLU A 273 -25.29 5.26 -31.87
CA GLU A 273 -26.05 4.66 -30.74
C GLU A 273 -25.15 4.02 -29.69
N GLY A 274 -23.94 3.60 -30.04
CA GLY A 274 -22.93 3.06 -29.12
C GLY A 274 -22.12 4.14 -28.38
N GLY A 275 -22.33 5.43 -28.71
CA GLY A 275 -21.64 6.57 -28.11
C GLY A 275 -20.57 7.20 -29.01
N LYS A 276 -19.75 8.08 -28.44
CA LYS A 276 -18.63 8.72 -29.17
C LYS A 276 -17.58 7.70 -29.58
N TYR A 277 -17.12 7.78 -30.83
CA TYR A 277 -16.07 6.91 -31.35
C TYR A 277 -15.13 7.66 -32.30
N ARG A 278 -13.98 7.04 -32.57
CA ARG A 278 -13.05 7.45 -33.62
C ARG A 278 -12.81 6.30 -34.60
N LEU A 279 -12.45 6.67 -35.82
CA LEU A 279 -12.11 5.72 -36.86
C LEU A 279 -10.60 5.48 -36.90
N LEU A 280 -10.20 4.22 -36.74
CA LEU A 280 -8.82 3.77 -36.87
C LEU A 280 -8.68 2.93 -38.14
N GLU A 281 -7.71 3.25 -39.01
CA GLU A 281 -7.47 2.46 -40.22
C GLU A 281 -7.20 1.00 -39.83
N LEU A 282 -7.93 0.06 -40.43
CA LEU A 282 -7.78 -1.37 -40.10
C LEU A 282 -6.46 -1.93 -40.63
N ARG A 283 -5.92 -1.35 -41.73
CA ARG A 283 -4.61 -1.70 -42.25
C ARG A 283 -3.51 -1.29 -41.27
N ASN A 284 -2.55 -2.19 -41.03
CA ASN A 284 -1.40 -1.91 -40.20
C ASN A 284 -0.57 -0.78 -40.83
N THR A 285 -0.18 0.20 -40.00
CA THR A 285 0.56 1.38 -40.43
C THR A 285 2.09 1.18 -40.42
N HIS A 286 2.59 0.06 -39.91
CA HIS A 286 4.01 -0.27 -39.88
C HIS A 286 4.39 -1.17 -41.06
N ARG A 287 5.32 -0.72 -41.91
CA ARG A 287 5.77 -1.46 -43.10
C ARG A 287 6.60 -2.72 -42.79
N GLU A 288 7.03 -2.88 -41.57
CA GLU A 288 7.65 -4.13 -41.12
C GLU A 288 6.70 -5.32 -41.18
N PHE A 289 5.38 -5.05 -41.13
CA PHE A 289 4.33 -6.07 -41.16
C PHE A 289 3.58 -6.04 -42.50
N GLY A 290 3.53 -7.16 -43.13
CA GLY A 290 2.84 -7.30 -44.41
C GLY A 290 2.56 -8.77 -44.75
N GLN A 291 2.05 -9.01 -45.95
CA GLN A 291 1.74 -10.36 -46.43
C GLN A 291 2.93 -11.32 -46.30
N HIS A 292 4.18 -10.81 -46.43
CA HIS A 292 5.41 -11.61 -46.42
C HIS A 292 5.71 -12.25 -45.05
N ASN A 293 5.31 -11.64 -43.94
CA ASN A 293 5.55 -12.18 -42.60
C ASN A 293 4.28 -12.35 -41.76
N ARG A 294 3.12 -11.86 -42.25
CA ARG A 294 1.81 -12.01 -41.64
C ARG A 294 0.75 -12.46 -42.67
N PRO A 295 0.94 -13.61 -43.35
CA PRO A 295 0.06 -14.05 -44.44
C PRO A 295 -1.40 -14.27 -44.00
N ASN A 296 -1.65 -14.69 -42.75
CA ASN A 296 -2.99 -14.87 -42.19
C ASN A 296 -3.76 -13.57 -41.94
N LEU A 297 -3.08 -12.43 -42.01
CA LEU A 297 -3.68 -11.09 -41.91
C LEU A 297 -3.82 -10.41 -43.27
N TRP A 298 -3.61 -11.16 -44.35
CA TRP A 298 -3.84 -10.75 -45.74
C TRP A 298 -5.04 -11.52 -46.29
N TYR A 299 -6.22 -10.95 -46.14
CA TYR A 299 -7.48 -11.50 -46.66
C TYR A 299 -8.33 -10.37 -47.25
N PRO A 300 -9.29 -10.65 -48.14
CA PRO A 300 -10.18 -9.67 -48.71
C PRO A 300 -11.25 -9.24 -47.68
N ILE A 301 -11.63 -7.97 -47.76
CA ILE A 301 -12.83 -7.45 -47.14
C ILE A 301 -13.68 -6.84 -48.26
N TYR A 302 -14.97 -7.10 -48.26
CA TYR A 302 -15.89 -6.72 -49.32
C TYR A 302 -16.69 -5.51 -48.93
N VAL A 303 -16.82 -4.54 -49.86
CA VAL A 303 -17.58 -3.30 -49.68
C VAL A 303 -18.63 -3.21 -50.75
N ASP A 304 -19.89 -3.08 -50.39
CA ASP A 304 -20.98 -2.89 -51.34
C ASP A 304 -21.09 -1.42 -51.85
N GLU A 305 -22.03 -1.19 -52.75
CA GLU A 305 -22.26 0.13 -53.38
C GLU A 305 -22.66 1.22 -52.37
N VAL A 306 -23.22 0.85 -51.20
CA VAL A 306 -23.62 1.79 -50.15
C VAL A 306 -22.56 1.91 -49.04
N GLY A 307 -21.44 1.19 -49.15
CA GLY A 307 -20.32 1.25 -48.18
C GLY A 307 -20.44 0.29 -47.00
N ALA A 308 -21.38 -0.67 -47.07
CA ALA A 308 -21.46 -1.71 -46.04
C ALA A 308 -20.29 -2.70 -46.18
N VAL A 309 -19.75 -3.13 -45.06
CA VAL A 309 -18.55 -3.97 -44.98
C VAL A 309 -18.94 -5.42 -44.66
N SER A 310 -18.39 -6.37 -45.40
CA SER A 310 -18.54 -7.80 -45.13
C SER A 310 -17.23 -8.53 -45.30
N THR A 311 -17.05 -9.64 -44.58
CA THR A 311 -15.96 -10.61 -44.77
C THR A 311 -16.32 -11.69 -45.78
N GLU A 312 -17.59 -11.84 -46.09
CA GLU A 312 -18.09 -12.74 -47.12
C GLU A 312 -18.37 -12.02 -48.44
N MET A 313 -18.07 -12.69 -49.55
CA MET A 313 -18.30 -12.14 -50.91
C MET A 313 -19.79 -11.98 -51.20
N THR A 314 -20.22 -10.74 -51.42
CA THR A 314 -21.60 -10.41 -51.84
C THR A 314 -21.62 -9.96 -53.31
N HIS A 315 -22.73 -10.22 -54.01
CA HIS A 315 -22.86 -9.86 -55.44
C HIS A 315 -22.74 -8.33 -55.63
N GLY A 316 -21.78 -7.92 -56.45
CA GLY A 316 -21.53 -6.51 -56.74
C GLY A 316 -20.59 -5.81 -55.79
N ALA A 317 -20.11 -6.46 -54.72
CA ALA A 317 -19.20 -5.85 -53.78
C ALA A 317 -17.76 -5.75 -54.33
N ILE A 318 -17.07 -4.69 -53.93
CA ILE A 318 -15.68 -4.43 -54.31
C ILE A 318 -14.77 -5.10 -53.29
N GLU A 319 -13.79 -5.83 -53.77
CA GLU A 319 -12.77 -6.48 -52.97
C GLU A 319 -11.68 -5.49 -52.52
N VAL A 320 -11.48 -5.32 -51.22
CA VAL A 320 -10.50 -4.43 -50.63
C VAL A 320 -9.44 -5.21 -49.87
N HIS A 321 -8.18 -4.99 -50.22
CA HIS A 321 -7.01 -5.56 -49.55
C HIS A 321 -6.20 -4.48 -48.80
N PRO A 322 -5.37 -4.83 -47.81
CA PRO A 322 -4.52 -3.91 -47.07
C PRO A 322 -3.32 -3.43 -47.91
N LEU A 323 -3.61 -2.82 -49.06
CA LEU A 323 -2.61 -2.28 -49.99
C LEU A 323 -2.22 -0.85 -49.58
N TRP A 324 -0.93 -0.55 -49.73
CA TRP A 324 -0.44 0.83 -49.67
C TRP A 324 -0.55 1.52 -51.05
N ASP A 325 -0.50 2.83 -51.09
CA ASP A 325 -0.66 3.60 -52.32
C ASP A 325 0.47 3.31 -53.34
N ASP A 326 1.63 2.87 -52.90
CA ASP A 326 2.78 2.47 -53.71
C ASP A 326 2.79 0.97 -54.11
N GLY A 327 1.71 0.25 -53.77
CA GLY A 327 1.57 -1.20 -54.11
C GLY A 327 2.16 -2.16 -53.11
N PHE A 328 2.72 -1.69 -51.97
CA PHE A 328 3.19 -2.58 -50.93
C PHE A 328 2.03 -3.35 -50.32
N ARG A 329 2.18 -4.69 -50.24
CA ARG A 329 1.19 -5.58 -49.66
C ARG A 329 1.33 -5.61 -48.13
N GLY A 330 0.58 -4.77 -47.43
CA GLY A 330 0.52 -4.70 -45.98
C GLY A 330 -0.21 -5.88 -45.37
N CYS A 331 -0.77 -5.70 -44.19
CA CYS A 331 -1.64 -6.65 -43.51
C CYS A 331 -2.70 -5.90 -42.70
N TRP A 332 -3.82 -6.56 -42.40
CA TRP A 332 -4.79 -6.05 -41.46
C TRP A 332 -4.26 -6.11 -40.02
N THR A 333 -4.84 -5.33 -39.11
CA THR A 333 -4.55 -5.40 -37.66
C THR A 333 -5.40 -6.47 -36.97
N TRP A 334 -6.50 -6.90 -37.59
CA TRP A 334 -7.39 -7.95 -37.09
C TRP A 334 -7.22 -9.23 -37.90
N GLY A 335 -7.37 -10.39 -37.23
CA GLY A 335 -7.53 -11.68 -37.92
C GLY A 335 -8.94 -11.80 -38.50
N LEU A 336 -9.11 -12.75 -39.46
CA LEU A 336 -10.39 -12.93 -40.14
C LEU A 336 -11.53 -13.23 -39.17
N GLU A 337 -11.36 -14.16 -38.24
CA GLU A 337 -12.35 -14.53 -37.22
C GLU A 337 -12.82 -13.32 -36.39
N LYS A 338 -11.89 -12.44 -36.01
CA LYS A 338 -12.26 -11.20 -35.31
C LYS A 338 -13.04 -10.24 -36.19
N ALA A 339 -12.64 -10.10 -37.46
CA ALA A 339 -13.33 -9.23 -38.40
C ALA A 339 -14.76 -9.72 -38.71
N GLU A 340 -14.98 -11.06 -38.70
CA GLU A 340 -16.30 -11.68 -38.82
C GLU A 340 -17.17 -11.40 -37.59
N ASN A 341 -16.63 -11.66 -36.40
CA ASN A 341 -17.38 -11.53 -35.14
C ASN A 341 -17.70 -10.09 -34.75
N GLU A 342 -16.87 -9.12 -35.19
CA GLU A 342 -17.01 -7.69 -34.88
C GLU A 342 -17.23 -6.85 -36.15
N SER A 343 -17.90 -7.40 -37.15
CA SER A 343 -18.11 -6.75 -38.47
C SER A 343 -18.90 -5.45 -38.38
N GLU A 344 -19.78 -5.29 -37.40
CA GLU A 344 -20.52 -4.07 -37.11
C GLU A 344 -19.62 -2.88 -36.70
N LEU A 345 -18.41 -3.16 -36.26
CA LEU A 345 -17.41 -2.14 -35.95
C LEU A 345 -16.60 -1.71 -37.18
N LEU A 346 -16.73 -2.40 -38.31
CA LEU A 346 -16.01 -2.08 -39.53
C LEU A 346 -16.78 -1.03 -40.35
N VAL A 347 -16.04 -0.05 -40.84
CA VAL A 347 -16.59 1.05 -41.67
C VAL A 347 -15.71 1.23 -42.91
N ALA A 348 -16.30 1.25 -44.07
CA ALA A 348 -15.62 1.66 -45.30
C ALA A 348 -15.78 3.16 -45.55
N LYS A 349 -14.67 3.84 -45.86
CA LYS A 349 -14.69 5.23 -46.36
C LYS A 349 -13.90 5.33 -47.66
N GLU A 350 -14.43 6.05 -48.62
CA GLU A 350 -13.71 6.35 -49.85
C GLU A 350 -12.69 7.49 -49.58
N VAL A 351 -11.42 7.19 -49.81
CA VAL A 351 -10.33 8.15 -49.62
C VAL A 351 -9.52 8.21 -50.92
N LYS A 352 -9.54 9.37 -51.58
CA LYS A 352 -8.85 9.61 -52.86
C LYS A 352 -9.26 8.61 -53.96
N GLY A 353 -10.55 8.28 -54.06
CA GLY A 353 -11.09 7.36 -55.07
C GLY A 353 -10.81 5.89 -54.81
N LYS A 354 -10.42 5.50 -53.57
CA LYS A 354 -10.21 4.13 -53.15
C LYS A 354 -10.91 3.87 -51.84
N TRP A 355 -11.55 2.70 -51.73
CA TRP A 355 -12.09 2.24 -50.47
C TRP A 355 -10.98 1.88 -49.48
N LYS A 356 -11.13 2.42 -48.27
CA LYS A 356 -10.30 2.05 -47.11
C LYS A 356 -11.19 1.57 -45.98
N ILE A 357 -10.72 0.55 -45.28
CA ILE A 357 -11.44 -0.04 -44.16
C ILE A 357 -10.91 0.57 -42.84
N PHE A 358 -11.85 1.03 -42.05
CA PHE A 358 -11.62 1.55 -40.71
C PHE A 358 -12.37 0.68 -39.69
N ARG A 359 -11.95 0.77 -38.44
CA ARG A 359 -12.68 0.21 -37.31
C ARG A 359 -13.12 1.31 -36.38
N LYS A 360 -14.33 1.21 -35.85
CA LYS A 360 -14.79 2.06 -34.77
C LYS A 360 -14.03 1.72 -33.49
N SER A 361 -13.59 2.73 -32.77
CA SER A 361 -13.01 2.62 -31.45
C SER A 361 -13.80 3.56 -30.55
N TYR A 362 -14.65 3.01 -29.69
CA TYR A 362 -15.52 3.81 -28.82
C TYR A 362 -14.73 4.45 -27.69
N ALA A 363 -15.24 5.59 -27.22
CA ALA A 363 -14.67 6.35 -26.10
C ALA A 363 -14.97 5.68 -24.75
N SER A 364 -16.08 4.95 -24.65
CA SER A 364 -16.43 4.21 -23.44
C SER A 364 -15.34 3.20 -23.10
N GLY A 365 -14.75 3.31 -21.90
CA GLY A 365 -13.63 2.48 -21.48
C GLY A 365 -12.32 2.75 -22.23
N ALA A 366 -12.18 3.91 -22.89
CA ALA A 366 -10.93 4.25 -23.57
C ALA A 366 -9.85 4.61 -22.56
N GLU A 367 -8.78 3.84 -22.60
CA GLU A 367 -7.62 4.00 -21.73
C GLU A 367 -6.44 4.64 -22.46
N ARG A 368 -5.54 5.23 -21.68
CA ARG A 368 -4.23 5.70 -22.14
C ARG A 368 -3.13 5.24 -21.18
N MET A 369 -1.97 4.96 -21.70
CA MET A 369 -0.79 4.76 -20.86
C MET A 369 -0.27 6.12 -20.36
N LEU A 370 0.11 6.18 -19.09
CA LEU A 370 0.80 7.34 -18.54
C LEU A 370 2.16 7.51 -19.25
N LYS A 371 2.51 8.76 -19.59
CA LYS A 371 3.81 9.05 -20.18
C LYS A 371 4.90 8.97 -19.12
N SER A 372 6.12 8.57 -19.52
CA SER A 372 7.27 8.52 -18.60
C SER A 372 7.80 9.91 -18.19
N ILE A 373 7.40 10.97 -18.91
CA ILE A 373 7.66 12.37 -18.53
C ILE A 373 6.34 13.02 -18.14
N LEU A 374 6.25 13.39 -16.88
CA LEU A 374 5.09 14.05 -16.27
C LEU A 374 5.36 15.55 -16.20
N SER A 375 4.69 16.33 -17.04
CA SER A 375 4.96 17.77 -17.23
C SER A 375 3.73 18.66 -17.08
N GLU A 376 2.62 18.12 -16.60
CA GLU A 376 1.39 18.88 -16.35
C GLU A 376 1.60 19.88 -15.20
N SER A 377 1.00 21.06 -15.29
CA SER A 377 1.17 22.13 -14.28
C SER A 377 0.71 21.73 -12.89
N ASP A 378 -0.23 20.78 -12.79
CA ASP A 378 -0.75 20.27 -11.52
C ASP A 378 0.28 19.41 -10.76
N PHE A 379 1.40 19.05 -11.42
CA PHE A 379 2.49 18.27 -10.82
C PHE A 379 3.60 19.14 -10.23
N TYR A 380 3.55 20.47 -10.47
CA TYR A 380 4.59 21.37 -9.98
C TYR A 380 4.54 21.53 -8.46
N THR A 381 5.70 21.68 -7.84
CA THR A 381 5.82 21.97 -6.40
C THR A 381 5.04 23.21 -6.01
N GLU A 382 4.99 24.24 -6.88
CA GLU A 382 4.21 25.46 -6.68
C GLU A 382 2.70 25.15 -6.55
N SER A 383 2.18 24.19 -7.31
CA SER A 383 0.78 23.74 -7.21
C SER A 383 0.51 23.05 -5.87
N GLY A 384 1.42 22.18 -5.41
CA GLY A 384 1.32 21.58 -4.07
C GLY A 384 1.31 22.60 -2.95
N GLN A 385 2.16 23.63 -3.04
CA GLN A 385 2.19 24.73 -2.06
C GLN A 385 0.90 25.56 -2.11
N ARG A 386 0.38 25.86 -3.30
CA ARG A 386 -0.87 26.61 -3.46
C ARG A 386 -2.06 25.87 -2.88
N ASP A 387 -2.20 24.57 -3.19
CA ASP A 387 -3.27 23.74 -2.66
C ASP A 387 -3.20 23.63 -1.13
N PHE A 388 -1.99 23.48 -0.58
CA PHE A 388 -1.76 23.45 0.86
C PHE A 388 -2.11 24.78 1.51
N ALA A 389 -1.63 25.90 0.98
CA ALA A 389 -1.89 27.24 1.50
C ALA A 389 -3.39 27.61 1.43
N ALA A 390 -4.08 27.23 0.36
CA ALA A 390 -5.52 27.44 0.23
C ALA A 390 -6.29 26.67 1.31
N LEU A 391 -5.91 25.43 1.58
CA LEU A 391 -6.56 24.59 2.58
C LEU A 391 -6.33 25.11 4.01
N PHE A 392 -5.13 25.62 4.32
CA PHE A 392 -4.80 26.14 5.64
C PHE A 392 -5.22 27.61 5.84
N GLY A 393 -5.59 28.30 4.76
CA GLY A 393 -5.99 29.70 4.81
C GLY A 393 -4.87 30.65 5.28
N SER A 394 -3.61 30.22 5.16
CA SER A 394 -2.44 30.95 5.64
C SER A 394 -1.49 31.29 4.49
N LYS A 395 -0.95 32.52 4.52
CA LYS A 395 0.15 32.92 3.64
C LYS A 395 1.52 32.49 4.19
N GLU A 396 1.59 32.09 5.45
CA GLU A 396 2.80 31.60 6.07
C GLU A 396 3.11 30.18 5.60
N LYS A 397 4.39 29.87 5.45
CA LYS A 397 4.86 28.56 5.05
C LYS A 397 4.85 27.59 6.24
N ILE A 398 3.71 26.91 6.44
CA ILE A 398 3.53 25.96 7.54
C ILE A 398 4.35 24.68 7.29
N PHE A 399 4.42 24.21 6.05
CA PHE A 399 5.21 23.05 5.64
C PHE A 399 6.11 23.40 4.43
N GLN A 400 7.32 22.82 4.37
CA GLN A 400 8.34 23.38 3.47
C GLN A 400 8.10 23.05 2.00
N SER A 401 7.72 21.83 1.64
CA SER A 401 7.58 21.40 0.25
C SER A 401 6.55 20.29 0.13
N PRO A 402 5.24 20.60 0.29
CA PRO A 402 4.23 19.58 0.12
C PRO A 402 4.23 19.12 -1.34
N LYS A 403 4.14 17.81 -1.56
CA LYS A 403 3.98 17.25 -2.91
C LYS A 403 2.68 17.74 -3.54
N ALA A 404 2.66 17.78 -4.86
CA ALA A 404 1.48 18.19 -5.60
C ALA A 404 0.37 17.14 -5.51
N THR A 405 -0.82 17.53 -5.06
CA THR A 405 -1.99 16.63 -4.93
C THR A 405 -2.38 16.03 -6.27
N GLY A 406 -2.28 16.80 -7.37
CA GLY A 406 -2.58 16.33 -8.71
C GLY A 406 -1.66 15.21 -9.20
N LEU A 407 -0.37 15.25 -8.82
CA LEU A 407 0.57 14.17 -9.13
C LEU A 407 0.14 12.86 -8.47
N LEU A 408 -0.09 12.87 -7.14
CA LEU A 408 -0.47 11.67 -6.41
C LEU A 408 -1.82 11.13 -6.88
N LYS A 409 -2.78 12.00 -7.16
CA LYS A 409 -4.06 11.62 -7.73
C LYS A 409 -3.88 10.86 -9.06
N THR A 410 -3.04 11.39 -9.97
CA THR A 410 -2.76 10.72 -11.25
C THR A 410 -2.08 9.37 -11.07
N LEU A 411 -1.14 9.24 -10.11
CA LEU A 411 -0.53 7.94 -9.80
C LEU A 411 -1.54 6.94 -9.23
N MET A 412 -2.45 7.39 -8.36
CA MET A 412 -3.51 6.55 -7.80
C MET A 412 -4.47 6.05 -8.90
N GLU A 413 -4.83 6.89 -9.85
CA GLU A 413 -5.67 6.53 -11.01
C GLU A 413 -5.06 5.40 -11.86
N THR A 414 -3.73 5.18 -11.82
CA THR A 414 -3.09 4.10 -12.56
C THR A 414 -3.26 2.72 -11.93
N SER A 415 -3.51 2.65 -10.64
CA SER A 415 -3.39 1.38 -9.89
C SER A 415 -4.54 1.07 -8.96
N LEU A 416 -5.28 2.08 -8.47
CA LEU A 416 -6.36 1.90 -7.50
C LEU A 416 -7.73 1.72 -8.17
N LYS A 417 -8.59 0.97 -7.49
CA LYS A 417 -10.01 0.80 -7.74
C LYS A 417 -10.80 1.02 -6.45
N ASP A 418 -12.12 1.04 -6.55
CA ASP A 418 -12.99 1.12 -5.37
C ASP A 418 -12.70 -0.02 -4.38
N GLY A 419 -12.54 0.36 -3.11
CA GLY A 419 -12.24 -0.56 -2.02
C GLY A 419 -10.75 -0.88 -1.82
N ASP A 420 -9.86 -0.39 -2.70
CA ASP A 420 -8.43 -0.60 -2.58
C ASP A 420 -7.82 0.23 -1.44
N LEU A 421 -6.64 -0.19 -0.98
CA LEU A 421 -5.90 0.43 0.11
C LEU A 421 -4.57 1.00 -0.40
N VAL A 422 -4.33 2.29 -0.10
CA VAL A 422 -3.03 2.94 -0.32
C VAL A 422 -2.29 3.13 1.00
N LEU A 423 -0.98 2.88 1.00
CA LEU A 423 -0.09 3.07 2.14
C LEU A 423 0.98 4.13 1.81
N ASP A 424 1.15 5.09 2.73
CA ASP A 424 2.27 6.04 2.70
C ASP A 424 2.92 6.08 4.08
N PHE A 425 4.12 5.51 4.18
CA PHE A 425 4.84 5.44 5.46
C PHE A 425 5.95 6.51 5.60
N PHE A 426 5.94 7.51 4.72
CA PHE A 426 6.63 8.80 4.83
C PHE A 426 5.63 9.93 4.53
N ALA A 427 4.51 9.95 5.25
CA ALA A 427 3.33 10.73 4.88
C ALA A 427 3.57 12.26 4.85
N GLY A 428 4.59 12.76 5.53
CA GLY A 428 4.94 14.18 5.55
C GLY A 428 3.75 15.06 5.90
N SER A 429 3.33 15.91 4.98
CA SER A 429 2.15 16.77 5.18
C SER A 429 0.80 16.10 4.89
N GLY A 430 0.74 14.80 4.61
CA GLY A 430 -0.51 14.07 4.33
C GLY A 430 -1.07 14.26 2.92
N THR A 431 -0.21 14.47 1.93
CA THR A 431 -0.67 14.68 0.53
C THR A 431 -1.37 13.47 -0.03
N THR A 432 -0.92 12.26 0.31
CA THR A 432 -1.52 10.99 -0.12
C THR A 432 -2.98 10.86 0.35
N GLY A 433 -3.26 11.16 1.63
CA GLY A 433 -4.62 11.16 2.15
C GLY A 433 -5.51 12.24 1.51
N HIS A 434 -4.96 13.44 1.24
CA HIS A 434 -5.67 14.48 0.49
C HIS A 434 -6.02 14.02 -0.93
N ALA A 435 -5.09 13.39 -1.64
CA ALA A 435 -5.32 12.90 -3.00
C ALA A 435 -6.39 11.79 -3.04
N ALA A 436 -6.36 10.84 -2.09
CA ALA A 436 -7.36 9.77 -1.99
C ALA A 436 -8.77 10.32 -1.72
N LEU A 437 -8.92 11.23 -0.75
CA LEU A 437 -10.20 11.87 -0.46
C LEU A 437 -10.73 12.68 -1.65
N ARG A 438 -9.86 13.36 -2.39
CA ARG A 438 -10.24 14.11 -3.58
C ARG A 438 -10.73 13.20 -4.72
N LEU A 439 -10.10 12.05 -4.92
CA LEU A 439 -10.57 11.04 -5.89
C LEU A 439 -11.96 10.51 -5.54
N SER A 440 -12.21 10.26 -4.25
CA SER A 440 -13.51 9.84 -3.77
C SER A 440 -14.58 10.93 -3.97
N GLU A 441 -14.26 12.21 -3.74
CA GLU A 441 -15.18 13.34 -4.00
C GLU A 441 -15.50 13.50 -5.47
N GLU A 442 -14.50 13.39 -6.34
CA GLU A 442 -14.67 13.50 -7.81
C GLU A 442 -15.39 12.29 -8.43
N GLU A 443 -15.89 11.37 -7.59
CA GLU A 443 -16.62 10.16 -7.99
C GLU A 443 -15.83 9.20 -8.88
N ARG A 444 -14.52 9.19 -8.74
CA ARG A 444 -13.63 8.37 -9.57
C ARG A 444 -13.24 7.07 -8.91
N ILE A 445 -12.69 7.15 -7.69
CA ILE A 445 -12.17 5.99 -6.95
C ILE A 445 -12.41 6.22 -5.46
N ASP A 446 -13.05 5.27 -4.79
CA ASP A 446 -13.23 5.27 -3.34
C ASP A 446 -12.21 4.30 -2.69
N ALA A 447 -11.01 4.81 -2.41
CA ALA A 447 -9.92 4.06 -1.80
C ALA A 447 -9.67 4.51 -0.37
N SER A 448 -9.30 3.55 0.48
CA SER A 448 -8.86 3.82 1.86
C SER A 448 -7.35 4.09 1.91
N PHE A 449 -6.89 4.75 2.97
CA PHE A 449 -5.47 5.03 3.15
C PHE A 449 -4.94 4.72 4.54
N ILE A 450 -3.65 4.39 4.60
CA ILE A 450 -2.85 4.34 5.82
C ILE A 450 -1.71 5.34 5.65
N LEU A 451 -1.65 6.35 6.53
CA LEU A 451 -0.56 7.32 6.60
C LEU A 451 0.25 7.08 7.86
N VAL A 452 1.56 6.92 7.73
CA VAL A 452 2.46 6.80 8.89
C VAL A 452 3.40 7.99 8.91
N GLN A 453 3.44 8.70 10.04
CA GLN A 453 4.30 9.86 10.21
C GLN A 453 4.94 9.90 11.60
N LEU A 454 6.25 10.09 11.62
CA LEU A 454 6.98 10.39 12.86
C LEU A 454 6.57 11.77 13.39
N PRO A 455 6.35 11.96 14.71
CA PRO A 455 6.02 13.25 15.29
C PRO A 455 7.25 14.17 15.41
N GLU A 456 7.89 14.46 14.27
CA GLU A 456 9.03 15.37 14.19
C GLU A 456 8.61 16.79 14.61
N PRO A 457 9.37 17.46 15.49
CA PRO A 457 9.04 18.78 15.96
C PRO A 457 9.17 19.83 14.85
N THR A 458 8.17 20.66 14.69
CA THR A 458 8.15 21.74 13.69
C THR A 458 8.81 23.04 14.20
N GLY A 459 9.01 23.16 15.51
CA GLY A 459 9.40 24.43 16.16
C GLY A 459 8.30 25.50 16.17
N ARG A 460 7.04 25.12 15.84
CA ARG A 460 5.87 26.03 15.82
C ARG A 460 4.99 25.79 17.04
N ASP A 461 4.27 26.83 17.47
CA ASP A 461 3.33 26.74 18.57
C ASP A 461 1.96 26.19 18.15
N ASP A 462 1.56 26.44 16.87
CA ASP A 462 0.26 26.04 16.32
C ASP A 462 0.21 24.56 15.89
N TYR A 463 1.31 24.01 15.43
CA TYR A 463 1.49 22.59 15.06
C TYR A 463 2.82 22.12 15.61
N LYS A 464 2.80 21.39 16.72
CA LYS A 464 4.02 21.00 17.43
C LYS A 464 4.84 19.96 16.66
N SER A 465 4.17 19.11 15.89
CA SER A 465 4.79 18.05 15.12
C SER A 465 4.32 18.02 13.66
N ILE A 466 5.08 17.34 12.80
CA ILE A 466 4.67 17.11 11.41
C ILE A 466 3.42 16.23 11.36
N SER A 467 3.27 15.28 12.27
CA SER A 467 2.06 14.45 12.36
C SER A 467 0.80 15.28 12.66
N ASP A 468 0.92 16.40 13.42
CA ASP A 468 -0.21 17.33 13.64
C ASP A 468 -0.63 18.00 12.34
N ILE A 469 0.34 18.39 11.50
CA ILE A 469 0.07 18.97 10.18
C ILE A 469 -0.62 17.92 9.28
N THR A 470 -0.17 16.67 9.31
CA THR A 470 -0.75 15.55 8.55
C THR A 470 -2.23 15.38 8.91
N LYS A 471 -2.53 15.24 10.21
CA LYS A 471 -3.90 15.08 10.74
C LYS A 471 -4.78 16.27 10.38
N GLU A 472 -4.27 17.50 10.57
CA GLU A 472 -5.01 18.72 10.29
C GLU A 472 -5.30 18.90 8.79
N ARG A 473 -4.35 18.58 7.91
CA ARG A 473 -4.60 18.62 6.46
C ARG A 473 -5.75 17.73 6.08
N VAL A 474 -5.72 16.46 6.49
CA VAL A 474 -6.79 15.49 6.18
C VAL A 474 -8.13 15.96 6.76
N ARG A 475 -8.15 16.46 8.00
CA ARG A 475 -9.36 17.01 8.65
C ARG A 475 -9.97 18.16 7.85
N ARG A 476 -9.16 19.09 7.36
CA ARG A 476 -9.63 20.24 6.57
C ARG A 476 -10.15 19.84 5.21
N VAL A 477 -9.54 18.83 4.58
CA VAL A 477 -10.06 18.26 3.32
C VAL A 477 -11.47 17.71 3.56
N ILE A 478 -11.66 16.88 4.60
CA ILE A 478 -12.97 16.32 4.94
C ILE A 478 -14.00 17.42 5.18
N GLN A 479 -13.65 18.44 5.98
CA GLN A 479 -14.55 19.57 6.26
C GLN A 479 -14.90 20.38 5.00
N THR A 480 -13.97 20.48 4.06
CA THR A 480 -14.22 21.20 2.78
C THR A 480 -15.21 20.41 1.92
N HIS A 481 -15.05 19.09 1.82
CA HIS A 481 -15.96 18.22 1.09
C HIS A 481 -17.37 18.22 1.71
N GLU A 482 -17.50 18.22 3.02
CA GLU A 482 -18.79 18.32 3.72
C GLU A 482 -19.54 19.60 3.40
N LYS A 483 -18.84 20.74 3.47
CA LYS A 483 -19.43 22.06 3.13
C LYS A 483 -19.88 22.14 1.67
N GLN A 484 -19.14 21.52 0.77
CA GLN A 484 -19.51 21.47 -0.67
C GLN A 484 -20.70 20.56 -0.93
N SER A 485 -20.82 19.48 -0.16
CA SER A 485 -21.96 18.53 -0.27
C SER A 485 -23.24 19.11 0.32
N GLU A 486 -23.20 19.87 1.42
CA GLU A 486 -24.35 20.55 2.02
C GLU A 486 -25.02 21.57 1.07
N GLY A 487 -24.26 22.12 0.09
CA GLY A 487 -24.77 23.05 -0.92
C GLY A 487 -25.41 22.39 -2.16
N LYS A 488 -25.26 21.10 -2.35
CA LYS A 488 -25.83 20.36 -3.50
C LYS A 488 -27.14 19.68 -3.06
N LEU A 489 -28.27 20.17 -3.58
CA LEU A 489 -29.58 19.53 -3.40
C LEU A 489 -29.52 18.07 -3.92
N ASP A 490 -30.06 17.15 -3.13
CA ASP A 490 -30.09 15.69 -3.23
C ASP A 490 -30.88 15.14 -4.46
N LEU A 491 -30.65 15.67 -5.67
CA LEU A 491 -31.41 15.32 -6.87
C LEU A 491 -30.82 14.16 -7.69
N GLN A 492 -29.68 13.58 -7.31
CA GLN A 492 -29.02 12.50 -8.07
C GLN A 492 -28.48 11.31 -7.24
N GLN A 493 -28.86 11.13 -6.00
CA GLN A 493 -28.49 9.91 -5.26
C GLN A 493 -29.39 8.73 -5.65
N LYS A 494 -29.15 8.13 -6.82
CA LYS A 494 -29.52 6.74 -7.10
C LYS A 494 -28.24 5.94 -7.30
N GLY A 495 -27.82 5.24 -6.23
CA GLY A 495 -26.80 4.22 -6.30
C GLY A 495 -25.57 4.48 -5.41
N GLN A 496 -25.40 3.64 -4.42
CA GLN A 496 -24.33 3.50 -3.44
C GLN A 496 -24.08 4.71 -2.51
N SER A 497 -24.41 4.50 -1.23
CA SER A 497 -24.04 5.41 -0.14
C SER A 497 -22.51 5.44 -0.06
N ARG A 498 -21.89 6.52 -0.53
CA ARG A 498 -20.46 6.73 -0.37
C ARG A 498 -20.08 6.84 1.09
N ARG A 499 -18.90 6.35 1.40
CA ARG A 499 -18.33 6.46 2.75
C ARG A 499 -18.16 7.94 3.09
N LYS A 500 -18.70 8.35 4.22
CA LYS A 500 -18.43 9.68 4.77
C LYS A 500 -16.95 9.77 5.08
N GLY A 501 -16.26 10.81 4.63
CA GLY A 501 -14.85 11.03 4.91
C GLY A 501 -14.56 11.02 6.42
N GLY A 502 -13.53 10.32 6.85
CA GLY A 502 -13.09 10.22 8.24
C GLY A 502 -11.69 9.62 8.31
N PHE A 503 -11.11 9.55 9.52
CA PHE A 503 -9.88 8.81 9.80
C PHE A 503 -9.78 8.46 11.27
N ARG A 504 -9.15 7.32 11.56
CA ARG A 504 -8.76 6.88 12.91
C ARG A 504 -7.31 7.26 13.15
N VAL A 505 -7.00 7.82 14.29
CA VAL A 505 -5.62 8.09 14.72
C VAL A 505 -5.17 7.01 15.67
N PHE A 506 -3.97 6.49 15.44
CA PHE A 506 -3.27 5.60 16.35
C PHE A 506 -1.88 6.14 16.64
N ARG A 507 -1.38 5.83 17.84
CA ARG A 507 -0.04 6.23 18.30
C ARG A 507 0.77 5.03 18.69
N LEU A 508 2.00 4.94 18.18
CA LEU A 508 2.96 3.90 18.56
C LEU A 508 3.34 4.05 20.05
N ALA A 509 3.26 2.94 20.77
CA ALA A 509 3.54 2.88 22.20
C ALA A 509 4.13 1.52 22.58
N PRO A 510 4.73 1.39 23.79
CA PRO A 510 5.05 0.07 24.35
C PRO A 510 3.80 -0.78 24.49
N SER A 511 3.97 -2.10 24.45
CA SER A 511 2.88 -3.04 24.71
C SER A 511 2.11 -2.66 25.99
N ASN A 512 0.79 -2.85 25.94
CA ASN A 512 -0.08 -2.69 27.11
C ASN A 512 0.15 -3.79 28.16
N PHE A 513 0.87 -4.83 27.74
CA PHE A 513 1.25 -5.96 28.59
C PHE A 513 2.74 -5.91 28.91
N LYS A 514 3.10 -6.23 30.16
CA LYS A 514 4.48 -6.40 30.57
C LYS A 514 5.01 -7.69 29.93
N VAL A 515 5.96 -7.55 29.02
CA VAL A 515 6.56 -8.68 28.30
C VAL A 515 7.72 -9.22 29.15
N TRP A 516 7.80 -10.56 29.28
CA TRP A 516 8.93 -11.21 29.92
C TRP A 516 10.21 -11.01 29.09
N ASP A 517 11.23 -10.43 29.72
CA ASP A 517 12.55 -10.30 29.08
C ASP A 517 13.45 -11.47 29.52
N ALA A 518 13.65 -12.41 28.58
CA ALA A 518 14.49 -13.60 28.81
C ALA A 518 16.00 -13.29 28.82
N HIS A 519 16.39 -12.04 28.52
CA HIS A 519 17.81 -11.65 28.39
C HIS A 519 18.31 -10.72 29.49
N THR A 520 17.58 -10.59 30.60
CA THR A 520 18.08 -9.82 31.75
C THR A 520 19.18 -10.61 32.47
N ASP A 521 20.41 -10.09 32.40
CA ASP A 521 21.58 -10.61 33.13
C ASP A 521 21.55 -10.30 34.66
N GLU A 522 20.39 -9.91 35.22
CA GLU A 522 20.23 -9.45 36.61
C GLU A 522 20.17 -10.59 37.63
N GLY A 523 20.49 -11.82 37.27
CA GLY A 523 20.53 -12.97 38.21
C GLY A 523 19.18 -13.32 38.86
N LEU A 524 19.20 -13.88 40.07
CA LEU A 524 17.99 -14.33 40.78
C LEU A 524 17.04 -13.18 41.15
N GLU A 525 17.57 -11.99 41.49
CA GLU A 525 16.75 -10.81 41.83
C GLU A 525 15.99 -10.29 40.61
N GLY A 526 16.57 -10.37 39.41
CA GLY A 526 15.90 -10.03 38.17
C GLY A 526 14.75 -10.98 37.84
N VAL A 527 14.95 -12.28 38.09
CA VAL A 527 13.91 -13.31 37.90
C VAL A 527 12.78 -13.15 38.92
N GLU A 528 13.06 -12.87 40.19
CA GLU A 528 12.04 -12.61 41.21
C GLU A 528 11.22 -11.36 40.86
N ARG A 529 11.86 -10.26 40.43
CA ARG A 529 11.19 -9.06 39.98
C ARG A 529 10.29 -9.31 38.75
N GLN A 530 10.75 -10.12 37.80
CA GLN A 530 9.93 -10.52 36.64
C GLN A 530 8.76 -11.44 37.03
N MET A 531 8.94 -12.32 38.04
CA MET A 531 7.84 -13.13 38.57
C MET A 531 6.78 -12.29 39.27
N GLU A 532 7.15 -11.23 40.01
CA GLU A 532 6.21 -10.26 40.56
C GLU A 532 5.49 -9.45 39.48
N LEU A 533 6.17 -9.12 38.38
CA LEU A 533 5.57 -8.46 37.23
C LEU A 533 4.59 -9.36 36.48
N ALA A 534 4.77 -10.69 36.50
CA ALA A 534 3.85 -11.66 35.90
C ALA A 534 2.51 -11.76 36.64
N VAL A 535 2.44 -11.35 37.91
CA VAL A 535 1.19 -11.34 38.70
C VAL A 535 0.29 -10.17 38.29
N ASN A 536 0.88 -9.07 37.78
CA ASN A 536 0.16 -7.88 37.33
C ASN A 536 0.72 -7.43 35.97
N HIS A 537 0.36 -8.18 34.92
CA HIS A 537 0.99 -8.08 33.61
C HIS A 537 0.47 -6.94 32.73
N ILE A 538 -0.59 -6.23 33.13
CA ILE A 538 -1.09 -5.05 32.41
C ILE A 538 -0.33 -3.81 32.89
N MET A 539 0.04 -2.95 31.95
CA MET A 539 0.64 -1.66 32.24
C MET A 539 -0.36 -0.74 32.96
N PRO A 540 0.09 0.08 33.94
CA PRO A 540 -0.78 1.06 34.56
C PRO A 540 -1.32 2.06 33.51
N ASP A 541 -2.49 2.63 33.80
CA ASP A 541 -3.14 3.68 32.98
C ASP A 541 -3.57 3.25 31.56
N ARG A 542 -3.71 1.94 31.32
CA ARG A 542 -4.24 1.41 30.07
C ARG A 542 -5.75 1.17 30.14
N THR A 543 -6.46 1.63 29.13
CA THR A 543 -7.91 1.45 28.99
C THR A 543 -8.26 0.07 28.42
N SER A 544 -9.51 -0.35 28.58
CA SER A 544 -10.02 -1.57 27.92
C SER A 544 -9.91 -1.49 26.41
N GLU A 545 -10.00 -0.30 25.84
CA GLU A 545 -9.87 -0.07 24.41
C GLU A 545 -8.43 -0.22 23.94
N ASP A 546 -7.45 0.24 24.71
CA ASP A 546 -6.02 0.03 24.42
C ASP A 546 -5.67 -1.46 24.35
N LEU A 547 -6.14 -2.23 25.34
CA LEU A 547 -5.97 -3.67 25.40
C LEU A 547 -6.63 -4.37 24.21
N PHE A 548 -7.87 -3.96 23.90
CA PHE A 548 -8.63 -4.52 22.79
C PHE A 548 -7.90 -4.33 21.45
N TYR A 549 -7.46 -3.11 21.11
CA TYR A 549 -6.78 -2.84 19.84
C TYR A 549 -5.43 -3.56 19.72
N GLU A 550 -4.69 -3.72 20.82
CA GLU A 550 -3.49 -4.55 20.81
C GLU A 550 -3.81 -6.02 20.51
N ILE A 551 -4.80 -6.59 21.18
CA ILE A 551 -5.23 -7.97 20.96
C ILE A 551 -5.76 -8.14 19.53
N LEU A 552 -6.55 -7.19 19.02
CA LEU A 552 -7.07 -7.18 17.66
C LEU A 552 -5.95 -7.28 16.63
N MET A 553 -4.98 -6.38 16.71
CA MET A 553 -3.83 -6.31 15.80
C MET A 553 -2.96 -7.57 15.87
N LYS A 554 -2.68 -8.06 17.08
CA LYS A 554 -1.88 -9.29 17.31
C LYS A 554 -2.63 -10.56 16.87
N SER A 555 -3.95 -10.48 16.71
CA SER A 555 -4.83 -11.57 16.26
C SER A 555 -5.09 -11.58 14.75
N GLU A 556 -4.30 -10.86 13.95
CA GLU A 556 -4.34 -10.84 12.47
C GLU A 556 -5.56 -10.09 11.88
N TYR A 557 -6.26 -9.29 12.68
CA TYR A 557 -7.33 -8.42 12.20
C TYR A 557 -6.82 -7.02 11.87
N PRO A 558 -7.38 -6.35 10.85
CA PRO A 558 -7.07 -4.96 10.57
C PRO A 558 -7.62 -4.04 11.68
N LEU A 559 -6.94 -2.92 11.92
CA LEU A 559 -7.38 -1.90 12.89
C LEU A 559 -8.73 -1.26 12.51
N THR A 560 -9.15 -1.45 11.27
CA THR A 560 -10.41 -0.96 10.71
C THR A 560 -11.53 -2.00 10.74
N ALA A 561 -11.28 -3.20 11.28
CA ALA A 561 -12.30 -4.25 11.40
C ALA A 561 -13.58 -3.72 12.04
N LYS A 562 -14.71 -4.27 11.61
CA LYS A 562 -16.03 -3.97 12.21
C LYS A 562 -16.07 -4.50 13.63
N VAL A 563 -16.33 -3.62 14.58
CA VAL A 563 -16.40 -3.95 16.02
C VAL A 563 -17.76 -3.57 16.58
N GLU A 564 -18.35 -4.48 17.35
CA GLU A 564 -19.58 -4.28 18.08
C GLU A 564 -19.37 -4.64 19.55
N ASN A 565 -19.78 -3.77 20.45
CA ASN A 565 -19.76 -4.04 21.89
C ASN A 565 -21.08 -4.67 22.30
N PHE A 566 -21.02 -5.74 23.09
CA PHE A 566 -22.22 -6.37 23.63
C PHE A 566 -22.05 -6.76 25.11
N ASP A 567 -23.17 -6.85 25.81
CA ASP A 567 -23.19 -7.34 27.19
C ASP A 567 -23.27 -8.88 27.23
N ALA A 568 -22.23 -9.49 27.80
CA ALA A 568 -22.15 -10.92 28.05
C ALA A 568 -22.47 -11.22 29.54
N SER A 569 -23.72 -11.12 29.94
CA SER A 569 -24.16 -11.37 31.33
C SER A 569 -23.49 -10.48 32.37
N GLY A 570 -23.48 -9.16 32.14
CA GLY A 570 -22.89 -8.14 33.02
C GLY A 570 -21.41 -7.86 32.78
N ILE A 571 -20.84 -8.38 31.70
CA ILE A 571 -19.46 -8.15 31.28
C ILE A 571 -19.47 -7.62 29.84
N THR A 572 -18.73 -6.55 29.57
CA THR A 572 -18.56 -6.02 28.20
C THR A 572 -17.60 -6.87 27.40
N ALA A 573 -18.04 -7.34 26.23
CA ALA A 573 -17.21 -8.05 25.28
C ALA A 573 -17.26 -7.37 23.89
N PHE A 574 -16.19 -7.51 23.13
CA PHE A 574 -16.04 -6.96 21.78
C PHE A 574 -16.21 -8.09 20.76
N SER A 575 -17.21 -7.96 19.90
CA SER A 575 -17.40 -8.81 18.72
C SER A 575 -16.74 -8.16 17.52
N VAL A 576 -15.92 -8.92 16.80
CA VAL A 576 -15.18 -8.48 15.61
C VAL A 576 -15.65 -9.30 14.43
N GLU A 577 -15.96 -8.63 13.30
CA GLU A 577 -16.37 -9.24 12.04
C GLU A 577 -17.47 -10.31 12.25
N ASP A 578 -18.61 -9.84 12.79
CA ASP A 578 -19.81 -10.67 13.02
C ASP A 578 -19.49 -11.97 13.80
N ASP A 579 -18.81 -11.85 14.96
CA ASP A 579 -18.38 -12.93 15.85
C ASP A 579 -17.26 -13.84 15.31
N ALA A 580 -16.52 -13.43 14.27
CA ALA A 580 -15.32 -14.16 13.86
C ALA A 580 -14.28 -14.22 14.99
N LEU A 581 -14.16 -13.12 15.78
CA LEU A 581 -13.39 -13.05 17.01
C LEU A 581 -14.22 -12.38 18.10
N ILE A 582 -14.22 -12.93 19.31
CA ILE A 582 -14.72 -12.24 20.51
C ILE A 582 -13.56 -12.01 21.47
N VAL A 583 -13.41 -10.76 21.92
CA VAL A 583 -12.39 -10.34 22.89
C VAL A 583 -13.06 -9.84 24.15
N CYS A 584 -12.66 -10.37 25.30
CA CYS A 584 -13.10 -9.89 26.60
C CYS A 584 -11.87 -9.44 27.40
N VAL A 585 -11.78 -8.13 27.68
CA VAL A 585 -10.69 -7.49 28.41
C VAL A 585 -11.06 -7.15 29.86
N GLU A 586 -12.15 -7.72 30.35
CA GLU A 586 -12.55 -7.58 31.76
C GLU A 586 -11.63 -8.42 32.65
N ARG A 587 -11.32 -7.90 33.86
CA ARG A 587 -10.42 -8.55 34.82
C ARG A 587 -11.07 -9.65 35.63
N LYS A 588 -12.38 -9.86 35.51
CA LYS A 588 -13.14 -10.95 36.14
C LYS A 588 -14.15 -11.51 35.16
N VAL A 589 -14.10 -12.82 34.98
CA VAL A 589 -15.07 -13.54 34.15
C VAL A 589 -15.94 -14.45 35.03
N THR A 590 -17.22 -14.59 34.67
CA THR A 590 -18.14 -15.50 35.30
C THR A 590 -18.50 -16.68 34.39
N ALA A 591 -18.98 -17.77 34.93
CA ALA A 591 -19.45 -18.92 34.13
C ALA A 591 -20.62 -18.56 33.22
N GLU A 592 -21.46 -17.64 33.68
CA GLU A 592 -22.59 -17.09 32.91
C GLU A 592 -22.11 -16.32 31.68
N ALA A 593 -21.08 -15.50 31.84
CA ALA A 593 -20.47 -14.76 30.74
C ALA A 593 -19.82 -15.67 29.70
N VAL A 594 -19.08 -16.69 30.15
CA VAL A 594 -18.53 -17.74 29.27
C VAL A 594 -19.64 -18.41 28.46
N THR A 595 -20.75 -18.76 29.11
CA THR A 595 -21.90 -19.40 28.46
C THR A 595 -22.60 -18.45 27.47
N ALA A 596 -22.71 -17.16 27.80
CA ALA A 596 -23.30 -16.16 26.92
C ALA A 596 -22.46 -15.95 25.65
N ILE A 597 -21.14 -15.90 25.78
CA ILE A 597 -20.19 -15.79 24.65
C ILE A 597 -20.22 -17.08 23.80
N ALA A 598 -20.23 -18.27 24.44
CA ALA A 598 -20.28 -19.55 23.74
C ALA A 598 -21.53 -19.71 22.88
N LYS A 599 -22.69 -19.20 23.32
CA LYS A 599 -23.94 -19.21 22.55
C LYS A 599 -23.87 -18.44 21.22
N ARG A 600 -22.98 -17.49 21.09
CA ARG A 600 -22.75 -16.76 19.83
C ARG A 600 -21.92 -17.57 18.83
N SER A 601 -21.34 -18.71 19.26
CA SER A 601 -20.51 -19.62 18.42
C SER A 601 -19.40 -18.93 17.66
N PRO A 602 -18.55 -18.10 18.30
CA PRO A 602 -17.47 -17.41 17.63
C PRO A 602 -16.42 -18.38 17.09
N SER A 603 -15.66 -17.96 16.06
CA SER A 603 -14.54 -18.78 15.55
C SER A 603 -13.36 -18.79 16.51
N LYS A 604 -13.09 -17.65 17.16
CA LYS A 604 -12.01 -17.47 18.13
C LYS A 604 -12.49 -16.64 19.32
N VAL A 605 -12.01 -16.98 20.53
CA VAL A 605 -12.28 -16.23 21.76
C VAL A 605 -10.97 -15.93 22.48
N ILE A 606 -10.80 -14.71 22.96
CA ILE A 606 -9.63 -14.28 23.73
C ILE A 606 -10.09 -13.60 25.03
N PHE A 607 -9.51 -14.04 26.15
CA PHE A 607 -9.68 -13.42 27.47
C PHE A 607 -8.33 -12.95 28.01
N LEU A 608 -8.37 -12.03 28.98
CA LEU A 608 -7.22 -11.81 29.85
C LEU A 608 -7.00 -13.04 30.74
N ASP A 609 -5.76 -13.45 30.92
CA ASP A 609 -5.42 -14.60 31.78
C ASP A 609 -5.83 -14.32 33.25
N GLU A 610 -5.60 -13.07 33.71
CA GLU A 610 -6.00 -12.61 35.05
C GLU A 610 -7.52 -12.65 35.29
N ALA A 611 -8.35 -12.66 34.21
CA ALA A 611 -9.80 -12.68 34.34
C ALA A 611 -10.32 -13.95 35.06
N PHE A 612 -9.55 -15.01 35.02
CA PHE A 612 -9.87 -16.27 35.71
C PHE A 612 -9.44 -16.29 37.18
N GLY A 613 -8.68 -15.25 37.65
CA GLY A 613 -8.29 -15.11 39.07
C GLY A 613 -7.50 -16.27 39.64
N GLY A 614 -6.71 -16.99 38.81
CA GLY A 614 -6.00 -18.21 39.21
C GLY A 614 -6.89 -19.45 39.40
N ASN A 615 -8.18 -19.36 38.98
CA ASN A 615 -9.10 -20.48 39.04
C ASN A 615 -8.95 -21.38 37.80
N ASP A 616 -8.04 -22.33 37.85
CA ASP A 616 -7.77 -23.28 36.76
C ASP A 616 -8.99 -24.10 36.36
N GLN A 617 -9.88 -24.39 37.32
CA GLN A 617 -11.12 -25.12 37.03
C GLN A 617 -12.10 -24.29 36.20
N LEU A 618 -12.23 -22.99 36.48
CA LEU A 618 -13.05 -22.07 35.68
C LEU A 618 -12.49 -21.94 34.26
N LYS A 619 -11.17 -21.83 34.12
CA LYS A 619 -10.49 -21.74 32.83
C LYS A 619 -10.66 -23.05 32.02
N ALA A 620 -10.50 -24.21 32.65
CA ALA A 620 -10.73 -25.51 32.02
C ALA A 620 -12.18 -25.69 31.59
N ASN A 621 -13.15 -25.31 32.45
CA ASN A 621 -14.59 -25.38 32.14
C ASN A 621 -14.95 -24.42 30.99
N ALA A 622 -14.35 -23.22 30.93
CA ALA A 622 -14.54 -22.29 29.84
C ALA A 622 -14.04 -22.89 28.51
N LYS A 623 -12.86 -23.51 28.50
CA LYS A 623 -12.31 -24.20 27.33
C LYS A 623 -13.27 -25.30 26.84
N MET A 624 -13.75 -26.18 27.74
CA MET A 624 -14.68 -27.24 27.39
C MET A 624 -16.02 -26.71 26.87
N ASN A 625 -16.53 -25.60 27.44
CA ASN A 625 -17.77 -24.96 27.01
C ASN A 625 -17.61 -24.39 25.59
N PHE A 626 -16.53 -23.70 25.31
CA PHE A 626 -16.23 -23.18 23.96
C PHE A 626 -16.04 -24.29 22.93
N GLU A 627 -15.29 -25.36 23.28
CA GLU A 627 -15.12 -26.52 22.39
C GLU A 627 -16.48 -27.19 22.08
N SER A 628 -17.35 -27.34 23.09
CA SER A 628 -18.70 -27.90 22.92
C SER A 628 -19.61 -27.02 22.06
N ALA A 629 -19.36 -25.69 22.05
CA ALA A 629 -20.07 -24.72 21.23
C ALA A 629 -19.48 -24.59 19.81
N GLY A 630 -18.43 -25.34 19.48
CA GLY A 630 -17.80 -25.33 18.15
C GLY A 630 -16.76 -24.22 17.94
N VAL A 631 -16.33 -23.54 19.01
CA VAL A 631 -15.26 -22.53 18.94
C VAL A 631 -13.93 -23.20 18.61
N LYS A 632 -13.30 -22.77 17.52
CA LYS A 632 -12.05 -23.40 17.02
C LYS A 632 -10.83 -23.06 17.83
N ARG A 633 -10.76 -21.86 18.41
CA ARG A 633 -9.61 -21.35 19.16
C ARG A 633 -10.06 -20.61 20.41
N PHE A 634 -9.57 -21.02 21.56
CA PHE A 634 -9.68 -20.31 22.82
C PHE A 634 -8.28 -19.98 23.31
N GLU A 635 -7.99 -18.71 23.50
CA GLU A 635 -6.69 -18.20 23.89
C GLU A 635 -6.83 -17.26 25.10
N THR A 636 -5.74 -17.12 25.85
CA THR A 636 -5.61 -16.09 26.90
C THR A 636 -4.38 -15.22 26.63
N VAL A 637 -4.41 -14.00 27.11
CA VAL A 637 -3.32 -13.04 27.03
C VAL A 637 -2.93 -12.59 28.42
#